data_a02b450220aae56c8066e2b8f0907ff1
#
_entry.id   a02b450220aae56c8066e2b8f0907ff1
#
_cell.length_a   1.000
_cell.length_b   1.000
_cell.length_c   1.000
_cell.angle_alpha   90.00
_cell.angle_beta   90.00
_cell.angle_gamma   90.00
#
_symmetry.space_group_name_H-M   'P 1'
#
loop_
_entity.id
_entity.type
_entity.pdbx_description
1 polymer ?
#
loop_
_entity_poly.entity_id
_entity_poly.type
_entity_poly.pdbx_seq_one_letter_code
_entity_poly.pdbx_strand_id
1 'polypeptide(L)'
;MESKADTNSAENSTDMENTDNQDVQDHKVLVAYFSATGTTKGVAEHIANGLNADIYEIVPEDPYTDADLNYNDNNSRTTIEMNDPNARPAISGSVENMEQYDIIFVGYPIWWGEAPRIVSTFMESYDFSGKTIVPFCTSGGSGMGSSAANLEQLTTGAQWLSGERLSGSDSQDEVMEWVNGLGLNFEE
;
A
#
# COMPACT_ATOMS: atom_id res chain seq x y z
N MET A 1 28.65 55.33 -57.45
CA MET A 1 27.77 54.30 -57.91
C MET A 1 27.94 53.16 -57.06
N GLU A 2 27.00 53.08 -56.34
CA GLU A 2 26.13 52.01 -55.89
C GLU A 2 26.78 51.15 -54.93
N SER A 3 26.36 51.27 -53.74
CA SER A 3 25.25 50.74 -53.03
C SER A 3 25.37 49.22 -53.01
N LYS A 4 25.24 48.57 -51.96
CA LYS A 4 24.36 48.50 -50.91
C LYS A 4 24.83 47.47 -49.93
N ALA A 5 24.80 47.78 -48.79
CA ALA A 5 23.81 47.52 -47.82
C ALA A 5 23.08 46.20 -48.01
N ASP A 6 23.12 45.48 -47.08
CA ASP A 6 21.99 45.01 -46.29
C ASP A 6 22.44 43.99 -45.40
N THR A 7 22.41 44.34 -44.21
CA THR A 7 21.32 44.03 -43.32
C THR A 7 20.88 42.64 -43.42
N ASN A 8 21.19 41.94 -42.49
CA ASN A 8 20.12 41.31 -41.87
C ASN A 8 20.44 40.90 -40.45
N SER A 9 19.75 41.53 -39.61
CA SER A 9 19.52 41.10 -38.27
C SER A 9 19.02 39.68 -38.28
N ALA A 10 19.82 38.80 -37.79
CA ALA A 10 19.31 37.53 -37.32
C ALA A 10 18.63 37.83 -36.00
N GLU A 11 17.35 37.78 -36.04
CA GLU A 11 16.52 37.65 -34.86
C GLU A 11 16.84 36.35 -34.20
N ASN A 12 17.68 36.39 -33.21
CA ASN A 12 17.84 35.27 -32.31
C ASN A 12 16.82 35.45 -31.19
N SER A 13 15.64 34.94 -31.39
CA SER A 13 14.74 34.67 -30.30
C SER A 13 15.21 33.41 -29.63
N THR A 14 16.04 33.57 -28.63
CA THR A 14 16.21 32.53 -27.63
C THR A 14 14.95 32.51 -26.81
N ASP A 15 14.05 31.67 -27.18
CA ASP A 15 13.08 31.14 -26.26
C ASP A 15 13.85 30.38 -25.22
N MET A 16 14.10 31.04 -24.12
CA MET A 16 14.37 30.41 -22.88
C MET A 16 13.03 29.84 -22.41
N GLU A 17 12.68 28.67 -22.91
CA GLU A 17 11.76 27.84 -22.19
C GLU A 17 12.43 27.48 -20.89
N ASN A 18 12.11 28.26 -19.88
CA ASN A 18 12.27 27.84 -18.52
C ASN A 18 11.22 26.77 -18.30
N THR A 19 11.52 25.58 -18.73
CA THR A 19 10.85 24.41 -18.19
C THR A 19 11.34 24.31 -16.75
N ASP A 20 10.64 25.01 -15.89
CA ASP A 20 10.56 24.63 -14.51
C ASP A 20 9.93 23.24 -14.53
N ASN A 21 10.75 22.24 -14.77
CA ASN A 21 10.46 20.91 -14.36
C ASN A 21 10.47 20.95 -12.83
N GLN A 22 9.39 21.43 -12.26
CA GLN A 22 8.99 20.89 -11.00
C GLN A 22 8.86 19.42 -11.28
N ASP A 23 9.79 18.65 -10.69
CA ASP A 23 9.61 17.25 -10.51
C ASP A 23 8.27 17.09 -9.79
N VAL A 24 7.23 16.99 -10.58
CA VAL A 24 6.00 16.41 -10.13
C VAL A 24 6.40 14.98 -9.82
N GLN A 25 6.75 14.74 -8.56
CA GLN A 25 7.02 13.38 -8.12
C GLN A 25 5.70 12.65 -8.22
N ASP A 26 5.56 11.89 -9.29
CA ASP A 26 4.56 10.86 -9.42
C ASP A 26 4.74 9.93 -8.24
N HIS A 27 3.94 10.12 -7.20
CA HIS A 27 3.93 9.20 -6.07
C HIS A 27 3.33 7.90 -6.53
N LYS A 28 4.18 6.93 -6.78
CA LYS A 28 3.74 5.62 -7.18
C LYS A 28 3.20 4.87 -5.96
N VAL A 29 1.98 4.37 -6.08
CA VAL A 29 1.23 3.75 -5.01
C VAL A 29 1.11 2.25 -5.26
N LEU A 30 1.34 1.47 -4.22
CA LEU A 30 1.07 0.04 -4.19
C LEU A 30 0.01 -0.25 -3.14
N VAL A 31 -0.96 -1.07 -3.49
CA VAL A 31 -1.91 -1.64 -2.53
C VAL A 31 -1.55 -3.11 -2.34
N ALA A 32 -0.98 -3.42 -1.19
CA ALA A 32 -0.65 -4.79 -0.80
C ALA A 32 -1.66 -5.29 0.24
N TYR A 33 -2.13 -6.52 0.09
CA TYR A 33 -3.11 -7.05 1.01
C TYR A 33 -3.00 -8.56 1.17
N PHE A 34 -3.40 -9.03 2.34
CA PHE A 34 -3.70 -10.42 2.61
C PHE A 34 -5.21 -10.57 2.84
N SER A 35 -5.82 -11.56 2.20
CA SER A 35 -7.24 -11.84 2.34
C SER A 35 -7.48 -13.35 2.40
N ALA A 36 -8.07 -13.81 3.49
CA ALA A 36 -8.38 -15.24 3.67
C ALA A 36 -9.73 -15.62 3.04
N THR A 37 -10.70 -14.71 3.06
CA THR A 37 -12.09 -14.98 2.65
C THR A 37 -12.61 -14.06 1.55
N GLY A 38 -11.76 -13.17 1.02
CA GLY A 38 -12.12 -12.25 -0.05
C GLY A 38 -12.62 -10.88 0.41
N THR A 39 -12.87 -10.68 1.70
CA THR A 39 -13.36 -9.40 2.23
C THR A 39 -12.32 -8.29 2.09
N THR A 40 -11.12 -8.51 2.57
CA THR A 40 -10.02 -7.55 2.45
C THR A 40 -9.66 -7.30 0.99
N LYS A 41 -9.72 -8.34 0.16
CA LYS A 41 -9.49 -8.22 -1.28
C LYS A 41 -10.41 -7.19 -1.93
N GLY A 42 -11.71 -7.25 -1.64
CA GLY A 42 -12.69 -6.31 -2.20
C GLY A 42 -12.38 -4.86 -1.83
N VAL A 43 -11.99 -4.61 -0.59
CA VAL A 43 -11.59 -3.27 -0.13
C VAL A 43 -10.30 -2.83 -0.82
N ALA A 44 -9.32 -3.70 -0.91
CA ALA A 44 -8.05 -3.40 -1.60
C ALA A 44 -8.27 -3.03 -3.07
N GLU A 45 -9.15 -3.73 -3.75
CA GLU A 45 -9.53 -3.44 -5.14
C GLU A 45 -10.19 -2.07 -5.27
N HIS A 46 -11.04 -1.67 -4.33
CA HIS A 46 -11.64 -0.33 -4.32
C HIS A 46 -10.58 0.76 -4.23
N ILE A 47 -9.59 0.59 -3.38
CA ILE A 47 -8.49 1.56 -3.23
C ILE A 47 -7.67 1.61 -4.52
N ALA A 48 -7.25 0.46 -5.02
CA ALA A 48 -6.43 0.39 -6.23
C ALA A 48 -7.15 0.97 -7.45
N ASN A 49 -8.43 0.68 -7.62
CA ASN A 49 -9.22 1.22 -8.72
C ASN A 49 -9.40 2.73 -8.59
N GLY A 50 -9.67 3.22 -7.38
CA GLY A 50 -9.88 4.64 -7.14
C GLY A 50 -8.63 5.49 -7.33
N LEU A 51 -7.45 4.92 -7.06
CA LEU A 51 -6.17 5.61 -7.21
C LEU A 51 -5.44 5.27 -8.52
N ASN A 52 -5.99 4.34 -9.31
CA ASN A 52 -5.26 3.76 -10.44
C ASN A 52 -3.88 3.23 -10.01
N ALA A 53 -3.83 2.58 -8.86
CA ALA A 53 -2.62 2.07 -8.24
C ALA A 53 -2.37 0.61 -8.61
N ASP A 54 -1.12 0.20 -8.46
CA ASP A 54 -0.76 -1.21 -8.56
C ASP A 54 -1.29 -1.98 -7.35
N ILE A 55 -1.65 -3.23 -7.54
CA ILE A 55 -2.18 -4.09 -6.49
C ILE A 55 -1.34 -5.37 -6.39
N TYR A 56 -1.09 -5.81 -5.17
CA TYR A 56 -0.35 -7.03 -4.88
C TYR A 56 -1.06 -7.84 -3.81
N GLU A 57 -1.37 -9.09 -4.12
CA GLU A 57 -1.92 -10.04 -3.16
C GLU A 57 -0.78 -10.78 -2.47
N ILE A 58 -0.78 -10.72 -1.14
CA ILE A 58 0.11 -11.53 -0.32
C ILE A 58 -0.45 -12.95 -0.29
N VAL A 59 0.20 -13.85 -1.02
CA VAL A 59 -0.26 -15.23 -1.17
C VAL A 59 0.61 -16.15 -0.30
N PRO A 60 0.01 -16.87 0.65
CA PRO A 60 0.76 -17.83 1.44
C PRO A 60 1.29 -18.96 0.55
N GLU A 61 2.53 -19.37 0.78
CA GLU A 61 3.11 -20.52 0.08
C GLU A 61 2.30 -21.78 0.37
N ASP A 62 1.81 -21.90 1.60
CA ASP A 62 0.90 -22.94 2.05
C ASP A 62 -0.48 -22.31 2.31
N PRO A 63 -1.45 -22.48 1.39
CA PRO A 63 -2.75 -21.83 1.52
C PRO A 63 -3.51 -22.23 2.78
N TYR A 64 -4.25 -21.29 3.36
CA TYR A 64 -5.11 -21.56 4.51
C TYR A 64 -6.36 -22.31 4.06
N THR A 65 -6.62 -23.43 4.72
CA THR A 65 -7.86 -24.21 4.55
C THR A 65 -8.94 -23.71 5.52
N ASP A 66 -10.18 -24.14 5.32
CA ASP A 66 -11.26 -23.82 6.27
C ASP A 66 -10.95 -24.32 7.69
N ALA A 67 -10.32 -25.50 7.80
CA ALA A 67 -9.88 -26.02 9.08
C ALA A 67 -8.78 -25.16 9.72
N ASP A 68 -7.86 -24.64 8.91
CA ASP A 68 -6.81 -23.73 9.37
C ASP A 68 -7.37 -22.43 9.93
N LEU A 69 -8.48 -21.95 9.38
CA LEU A 69 -9.13 -20.70 9.76
C LEU A 69 -10.08 -20.85 10.95
N ASN A 70 -10.26 -22.05 11.49
CA ASN A 70 -11.17 -22.28 12.60
C ASN A 70 -10.61 -21.72 13.91
N TYR A 71 -11.02 -20.52 14.27
CA TYR A 71 -10.57 -19.85 15.50
C TYR A 71 -11.12 -20.47 16.79
N ASN A 72 -12.10 -21.37 16.70
CA ASN A 72 -12.63 -22.12 17.85
C ASN A 72 -11.79 -23.36 18.18
N ASP A 73 -10.91 -23.77 17.28
CA ASP A 73 -9.99 -24.88 17.49
C ASP A 73 -8.64 -24.35 17.97
N ASN A 74 -8.28 -24.68 19.20
CA ASN A 74 -7.00 -24.27 19.79
C ASN A 74 -5.78 -24.87 19.07
N ASN A 75 -5.98 -25.88 18.26
CA ASN A 75 -4.93 -26.55 17.49
C ASN A 75 -4.95 -26.15 16.01
N SER A 76 -5.85 -25.27 15.58
CA SER A 76 -5.84 -24.78 14.21
C SER A 76 -4.58 -23.99 13.90
N ARG A 77 -4.20 -23.97 12.63
CA ARG A 77 -3.02 -23.27 12.17
C ARG A 77 -3.04 -21.79 12.56
N THR A 78 -4.15 -21.11 12.36
CA THR A 78 -4.25 -19.67 12.68
C THR A 78 -4.15 -19.42 14.18
N THR A 79 -4.74 -20.27 15.01
CA THR A 79 -4.63 -20.16 16.47
C THR A 79 -3.17 -20.32 16.91
N ILE A 80 -2.46 -21.30 16.38
CA ILE A 80 -1.05 -21.53 16.69
C ILE A 80 -0.19 -20.35 16.24
N GLU A 81 -0.38 -19.87 15.01
CA GLU A 81 0.37 -18.73 14.47
C GLU A 81 0.14 -17.46 15.28
N MET A 82 -1.12 -17.18 15.63
CA MET A 82 -1.44 -15.95 16.36
C MET A 82 -0.97 -15.98 17.82
N ASN A 83 -0.82 -17.16 18.42
CA ASN A 83 -0.22 -17.31 19.74
C ASN A 83 1.31 -17.21 19.74
N ASP A 84 1.93 -17.25 18.58
CA ASP A 84 3.37 -17.12 18.42
C ASP A 84 3.72 -15.80 17.72
N PRO A 85 4.20 -14.77 18.44
CA PRO A 85 4.58 -13.49 17.82
C PRO A 85 5.71 -13.59 16.81
N ASN A 86 6.48 -14.69 16.84
CA ASN A 86 7.59 -14.92 15.94
C ASN A 86 7.25 -15.81 14.75
N ALA A 87 6.01 -16.27 14.64
CA ALA A 87 5.58 -17.02 13.47
C ALA A 87 5.68 -16.18 12.20
N ARG A 88 6.27 -16.75 11.15
CA ARG A 88 6.47 -16.10 9.87
C ARG A 88 6.12 -17.04 8.73
N PRO A 89 4.81 -17.20 8.43
CA PRO A 89 4.39 -18.00 7.29
C PRO A 89 5.04 -17.49 6.00
N ALA A 90 5.51 -18.41 5.18
CA ALA A 90 6.17 -18.07 3.93
C ALA A 90 5.19 -17.54 2.90
N ILE A 91 5.65 -16.59 2.09
CA ILE A 91 4.89 -15.96 1.00
C ILE A 91 5.36 -16.54 -0.33
N SER A 92 4.40 -16.85 -1.20
CA SER A 92 4.65 -17.23 -2.59
C SER A 92 4.75 -15.97 -3.44
N GLY A 93 5.83 -15.85 -4.22
CA GLY A 93 6.06 -14.68 -5.04
C GLY A 93 6.65 -13.50 -4.27
N SER A 94 6.84 -12.40 -4.96
CA SER A 94 7.41 -11.17 -4.40
C SER A 94 6.98 -9.95 -5.21
N VAL A 95 7.05 -8.78 -4.58
CA VAL A 95 6.90 -7.50 -5.27
C VAL A 95 8.21 -7.19 -5.98
N GLU A 96 8.15 -6.98 -7.29
CA GLU A 96 9.30 -6.53 -8.05
C GLU A 96 9.45 -5.02 -7.93
N ASN A 97 10.70 -4.56 -7.78
CA ASN A 97 11.02 -3.14 -7.72
C ASN A 97 10.22 -2.38 -6.66
N MET A 98 10.21 -2.87 -5.43
CA MET A 98 9.54 -2.19 -4.30
C MET A 98 10.01 -0.74 -4.16
N GLU A 99 11.24 -0.46 -4.53
CA GLU A 99 11.83 0.87 -4.46
C GLU A 99 11.12 1.94 -5.30
N GLN A 100 10.35 1.53 -6.30
CA GLN A 100 9.58 2.45 -7.14
C GLN A 100 8.36 3.05 -6.42
N TYR A 101 7.90 2.42 -5.34
CA TYR A 101 6.71 2.85 -4.63
C TYR A 101 7.07 3.78 -3.47
N ASP A 102 6.35 4.89 -3.35
CA ASP A 102 6.50 5.87 -2.28
C ASP A 102 5.45 5.68 -1.19
N ILE A 103 4.28 5.21 -1.58
CA ILE A 103 3.14 5.00 -0.70
C ILE A 103 2.68 3.56 -0.85
N ILE A 104 2.59 2.85 0.27
CA ILE A 104 2.11 1.47 0.31
C ILE A 104 0.91 1.38 1.25
N PHE A 105 -0.25 1.03 0.71
CA PHE A 105 -1.38 0.59 1.50
C PHE A 105 -1.19 -0.87 1.87
N VAL A 106 -1.39 -1.20 3.13
CA VAL A 106 -1.27 -2.58 3.63
C VAL A 106 -2.59 -2.98 4.27
N GLY A 107 -3.27 -3.93 3.68
CA GLY A 107 -4.58 -4.39 4.11
C GLY A 107 -4.57 -5.81 4.64
N TYR A 108 -5.36 -6.06 5.70
CA TYR A 108 -5.44 -7.37 6.32
C TYR A 108 -6.71 -7.54 7.17
N PRO A 109 -7.18 -8.76 7.34
CA PRO A 109 -8.22 -9.02 8.33
C PRO A 109 -7.64 -8.97 9.75
N ILE A 110 -8.46 -8.65 10.73
CA ILE A 110 -8.04 -8.71 12.13
C ILE A 110 -8.25 -10.13 12.67
N TRP A 111 -7.17 -10.75 13.12
CA TRP A 111 -7.16 -12.02 13.81
C TRP A 111 -6.65 -11.83 15.25
N TRP A 112 -7.50 -12.13 16.24
CA TRP A 112 -7.17 -11.95 17.67
C TRP A 112 -6.61 -10.55 17.98
N GLY A 113 -7.23 -9.50 17.41
CA GLY A 113 -6.86 -8.10 17.65
C GLY A 113 -5.59 -7.64 16.93
N GLU A 114 -5.00 -8.48 16.08
CA GLU A 114 -3.76 -8.19 15.37
C GLU A 114 -3.85 -8.54 13.87
N ALA A 115 -2.82 -8.15 13.13
CA ALA A 115 -2.67 -8.59 11.76
C ALA A 115 -2.21 -10.07 11.73
N PRO A 116 -2.64 -10.84 10.72
CA PRO A 116 -2.10 -12.19 10.51
C PRO A 116 -0.58 -12.17 10.39
N ARG A 117 0.09 -13.19 10.88
CA ARG A 117 1.56 -13.24 10.91
C ARG A 117 2.20 -13.19 9.53
N ILE A 118 1.49 -13.60 8.50
CA ILE A 118 1.99 -13.49 7.12
C ILE A 118 2.20 -12.02 6.71
N VAL A 119 1.43 -11.09 7.26
CA VAL A 119 1.64 -9.65 7.02
C VAL A 119 2.95 -9.19 7.66
N SER A 120 3.30 -9.72 8.82
CA SER A 120 4.62 -9.48 9.43
C SER A 120 5.74 -10.00 8.54
N THR A 121 5.58 -11.18 7.94
CA THR A 121 6.51 -11.71 6.94
C THR A 121 6.72 -10.72 5.80
N PHE A 122 5.62 -10.17 5.27
CA PHE A 122 5.67 -9.19 4.18
C PHE A 122 6.42 -7.93 4.59
N MET A 123 6.11 -7.37 5.76
CA MET A 123 6.75 -6.14 6.24
C MET A 123 8.25 -6.30 6.50
N GLU A 124 8.70 -7.50 6.84
CA GLU A 124 10.12 -7.80 7.03
C GLU A 124 10.85 -8.13 5.73
N SER A 125 10.12 -8.38 4.64
CA SER A 125 10.71 -8.85 3.38
C SER A 125 11.30 -7.75 2.51
N TYR A 126 11.01 -6.48 2.80
CA TYR A 126 11.41 -5.33 1.98
C TYR A 126 11.94 -4.20 2.86
N ASP A 127 12.70 -3.31 2.26
CA ASP A 127 13.11 -2.05 2.88
C ASP A 127 12.04 -0.98 2.62
N PHE A 128 11.37 -0.54 3.67
CA PHE A 128 10.35 0.50 3.60
C PHE A 128 10.86 1.88 4.06
N SER A 129 12.14 2.03 4.27
CA SER A 129 12.74 3.31 4.70
C SER A 129 12.37 4.44 3.75
N GLY A 130 11.92 5.56 4.29
CA GLY A 130 11.53 6.73 3.51
C GLY A 130 10.16 6.63 2.83
N LYS A 131 9.47 5.51 2.98
CA LYS A 131 8.15 5.29 2.40
C LYS A 131 7.04 5.63 3.40
N THR A 132 5.88 5.98 2.87
CA THR A 132 4.66 6.16 3.66
C THR A 132 3.82 4.90 3.61
N ILE A 133 3.44 4.38 4.78
CA ILE A 133 2.62 3.18 4.89
C ILE A 133 1.26 3.55 5.49
N VAL A 134 0.20 3.11 4.82
CA VAL A 134 -1.18 3.35 5.21
C VAL A 134 -1.85 2.00 5.47
N PRO A 135 -2.02 1.60 6.74
CA PRO A 135 -2.67 0.35 7.05
C PRO A 135 -4.18 0.48 6.98
N PHE A 136 -4.85 -0.59 6.57
CA PHE A 136 -6.29 -0.73 6.70
C PHE A 136 -6.64 -2.16 7.07
N CYS A 137 -7.75 -2.33 7.73
CA CYS A 137 -8.17 -3.67 8.13
C CYS A 137 -9.66 -3.89 7.84
N THR A 138 -10.02 -5.15 7.78
CA THR A 138 -11.39 -5.61 7.78
C THR A 138 -11.62 -6.50 9.02
N SER A 139 -12.81 -6.42 9.59
CA SER A 139 -13.17 -7.22 10.74
C SER A 139 -14.68 -7.32 10.91
N GLY A 140 -15.14 -8.26 11.71
CA GLY A 140 -16.55 -8.38 12.06
C GLY A 140 -17.08 -7.31 13.00
N GLY A 141 -16.23 -6.39 13.48
CA GLY A 141 -16.64 -5.31 14.39
C GLY A 141 -15.51 -4.68 15.20
N SER A 142 -14.36 -5.36 15.35
CA SER A 142 -13.19 -4.80 16.02
C SER A 142 -12.46 -3.79 15.13
N GLY A 143 -11.87 -2.75 15.74
CA GLY A 143 -11.04 -1.79 15.03
C GLY A 143 -9.63 -2.31 14.77
N MET A 144 -8.74 -1.38 14.41
CA MET A 144 -7.32 -1.67 14.13
C MET A 144 -6.59 -2.31 15.32
N GLY A 145 -7.03 -2.07 16.54
CA GLY A 145 -6.33 -2.54 17.75
C GLY A 145 -4.88 -2.09 17.76
N SER A 146 -3.99 -2.96 18.19
CA SER A 146 -2.54 -2.74 18.17
C SER A 146 -1.87 -3.25 16.89
N SER A 147 -2.64 -3.67 15.89
CA SER A 147 -2.12 -4.32 14.69
C SER A 147 -1.11 -3.45 13.93
N ALA A 148 -1.47 -2.20 13.66
CA ALA A 148 -0.59 -1.27 12.95
C ALA A 148 0.68 -0.96 13.75
N ALA A 149 0.56 -0.70 15.05
CA ALA A 149 1.71 -0.40 15.91
C ALA A 149 2.71 -1.57 15.97
N ASN A 150 2.20 -2.80 15.98
CA ASN A 150 3.05 -3.98 15.97
C ASN A 150 3.78 -4.17 14.64
N LEU A 151 3.13 -3.87 13.53
CA LEU A 151 3.76 -3.90 12.21
C LEU A 151 4.77 -2.77 12.02
N GLU A 152 4.49 -1.59 12.54
CA GLU A 152 5.38 -0.43 12.46
C GLU A 152 6.76 -0.74 13.05
N GLN A 153 6.81 -1.49 14.13
CA GLN A 153 8.07 -1.90 14.77
C GLN A 153 8.97 -2.72 13.85
N LEU A 154 8.43 -3.33 12.83
CA LEU A 154 9.16 -4.15 11.87
C LEU A 154 9.76 -3.33 10.71
N THR A 155 9.43 -2.05 10.61
CA THR A 155 9.77 -1.20 9.46
C THR A 155 10.49 0.06 9.91
N THR A 156 11.78 -0.05 10.21
CA THR A 156 12.58 1.09 10.64
C THR A 156 12.67 2.14 9.53
N GLY A 157 12.39 3.41 9.86
CA GLY A 157 12.52 4.52 8.92
C GLY A 157 11.33 4.75 7.99
N ALA A 158 10.28 3.95 8.08
CA ALA A 158 9.03 4.19 7.38
C ALA A 158 8.13 5.16 8.16
N GLN A 159 7.33 5.93 7.45
CA GLN A 159 6.31 6.77 8.05
C GLN A 159 4.96 6.07 7.98
N TRP A 160 4.37 5.79 9.13
CA TRP A 160 3.06 5.17 9.22
C TRP A 160 1.98 6.21 9.48
N LEU A 161 0.93 6.18 8.67
CA LEU A 161 -0.27 6.98 8.90
C LEU A 161 -1.25 6.20 9.76
N SER A 162 -2.24 6.91 10.31
CA SER A 162 -3.34 6.27 11.03
C SER A 162 -4.16 5.41 10.08
N GLY A 163 -4.39 4.16 10.47
CA GLY A 163 -5.19 3.24 9.70
C GLY A 163 -6.69 3.38 9.96
N GLU A 164 -7.45 2.65 9.18
CA GLU A 164 -8.90 2.62 9.28
C GLU A 164 -9.42 1.19 9.17
N ARG A 165 -10.47 0.89 9.91
CA ARG A 165 -11.26 -0.30 9.67
C ARG A 165 -12.28 0.00 8.59
N LEU A 166 -12.25 -0.78 7.52
CA LEU A 166 -13.17 -0.67 6.41
C LEU A 166 -14.07 -1.90 6.37
N SER A 167 -15.29 -1.74 5.88
CA SER A 167 -16.23 -2.84 5.76
C SER A 167 -16.20 -3.43 4.36
N GLY A 168 -16.37 -4.74 4.27
CA GLY A 168 -16.55 -5.40 2.97
C GLY A 168 -17.80 -4.94 2.21
N SER A 169 -18.74 -4.29 2.90
CA SER A 169 -19.95 -3.70 2.31
C SER A 169 -19.79 -2.24 1.89
N ASP A 170 -18.65 -1.62 2.20
CA ASP A 170 -18.38 -0.24 1.78
C ASP A 170 -18.28 -0.16 0.26
N SER A 171 -18.89 0.88 -0.32
CA SER A 171 -18.74 1.17 -1.75
C SER A 171 -17.36 1.74 -2.05
N GLN A 172 -16.98 1.75 -3.32
CA GLN A 172 -15.73 2.39 -3.73
C GLN A 172 -15.70 3.86 -3.33
N ASP A 173 -16.80 4.59 -3.46
CA ASP A 173 -16.88 6.00 -3.07
C ASP A 173 -16.65 6.19 -1.57
N GLU A 174 -17.23 5.35 -0.73
CA GLU A 174 -17.02 5.38 0.72
C GLU A 174 -15.57 5.11 1.10
N VAL A 175 -14.95 4.11 0.48
CA VAL A 175 -13.54 3.79 0.69
C VAL A 175 -12.66 4.94 0.24
N MET A 176 -12.94 5.54 -0.91
CA MET A 176 -12.17 6.65 -1.43
C MET A 176 -12.35 7.95 -0.63
N GLU A 177 -13.48 8.13 0.04
CA GLU A 177 -13.68 9.24 0.96
C GLU A 177 -12.63 9.19 2.10
N TRP A 178 -12.41 8.01 2.66
CA TRP A 178 -11.35 7.82 3.64
C TRP A 178 -9.96 8.09 3.04
N VAL A 179 -9.66 7.53 1.88
CA VAL A 179 -8.37 7.69 1.21
C VAL A 179 -8.08 9.16 0.92
N ASN A 180 -9.04 9.88 0.40
CA ASN A 180 -8.89 11.31 0.09
C ASN A 180 -8.73 12.16 1.35
N GLY A 181 -9.24 11.70 2.48
CA GLY A 181 -9.09 12.36 3.78
C GLY A 181 -7.72 12.21 4.42
N LEU A 182 -6.83 11.37 3.86
CA LEU A 182 -5.49 11.13 4.42
C LEU A 182 -4.53 12.30 4.24
N GLY A 183 -4.85 13.26 3.37
CA GLY A 183 -3.98 14.40 3.11
C GLY A 183 -2.75 14.07 2.27
N LEU A 184 -2.75 12.93 1.60
CA LEU A 184 -1.72 12.54 0.66
C LEU A 184 -2.04 13.10 -0.74
N ASN A 185 -0.99 13.53 -1.44
CA ASN A 185 -1.13 13.93 -2.83
C ASN A 185 -1.02 12.69 -3.70
N PHE A 186 -2.17 12.22 -4.15
CA PHE A 186 -2.22 11.24 -5.22
C PHE A 186 -2.39 12.01 -6.52
N GLU A 187 -1.50 11.82 -7.46
CA GLU A 187 -1.69 12.41 -8.77
C GLU A 187 -2.71 11.59 -9.56
N GLU A 188 -3.64 12.32 -10.17
CA GLU A 188 -4.59 11.77 -11.11
C GLU A 188 -3.92 11.47 -12.46
#